data_b4a688515bac98eead975f62a1e4fe6d
#
_entry.id   b4a688515bac98eead975f62a1e4fe6d
#
_cell.length_a   1.000
_cell.length_b   1.000
_cell.length_c   1.000
_cell.angle_alpha   90.00
_cell.angle_beta   90.00
_cell.angle_gamma   90.00
#
_symmetry.space_group_name_H-M   'P 1'
#
loop_
_entity.id
_entity.type
_entity.pdbx_description
1 polymer ?
#
loop_
_entity_poly.entity_id
_entity_poly.type
_entity_poly.pdbx_seq_one_letter_code
_entity_poly.pdbx_strand_id
1 'polypeptide(L)'
;MKNILLLVLTLSAYVSFGQSDTIVKRSGEKLAVTIKTNDPTTVSFVYPNEELINTISKNVIEKIIYKSGRIEVCSQSTKLEEVNGEDDWDKVIITTNEADVIGLTKVSEVSGKSSLGGAMKSASDKKAREHLKKEAAKLSCSIVLITTYSNDYYGTKING
;
A
#
# COMPACT_ATOMS: atom_id res chain seq x y z
N MET A 1 8.36 57.44 -12.14
CA MET A 1 7.44 56.70 -11.25
C MET A 1 6.47 55.78 -12.02
N LYS A 2 5.90 56.22 -13.16
CA LYS A 2 4.95 55.43 -13.99
C LYS A 2 5.54 54.11 -14.52
N ASN A 3 6.82 54.08 -14.89
CA ASN A 3 7.49 52.90 -15.44
C ASN A 3 7.90 51.88 -14.33
N ILE A 4 8.10 52.32 -13.09
CA ILE A 4 8.41 51.43 -11.95
C ILE A 4 7.15 50.68 -11.55
N LEU A 5 5.97 51.33 -11.60
CA LEU A 5 4.69 50.67 -11.29
C LEU A 5 4.35 49.57 -12.27
N LEU A 6 4.68 49.78 -13.58
CA LEU A 6 4.48 48.76 -14.62
C LEU A 6 5.40 47.55 -14.43
N LEU A 7 6.65 47.77 -14.00
CA LEU A 7 7.63 46.72 -13.72
C LEU A 7 7.20 45.84 -12.53
N VAL A 8 6.65 46.43 -11.48
CA VAL A 8 6.15 45.68 -10.29
C VAL A 8 4.92 44.85 -10.65
N LEU A 9 4.06 45.34 -11.52
CA LEU A 9 2.85 44.62 -11.96
C LEU A 9 3.20 43.39 -12.83
N THR A 10 4.26 43.45 -13.63
CA THR A 10 4.70 42.31 -14.45
C THR A 10 5.41 41.23 -13.63
N LEU A 11 6.08 41.58 -12.53
CA LEU A 11 6.78 40.63 -11.66
C LEU A 11 5.82 39.76 -10.83
N SER A 12 4.60 40.24 -10.54
CA SER A 12 3.61 39.49 -9.79
C SER A 12 2.90 38.39 -10.61
N ALA A 13 3.04 38.36 -11.91
CA ALA A 13 2.41 37.38 -12.79
C ALA A 13 3.11 36.01 -12.83
N TYR A 14 4.29 35.88 -12.28
CA TYR A 14 5.09 34.63 -12.34
C TYR A 14 4.93 33.67 -11.15
N VAL A 15 4.07 33.97 -10.17
CA VAL A 15 3.93 33.14 -8.95
C VAL A 15 2.74 32.17 -9.01
N SER A 16 2.21 31.91 -10.19
CA SER A 16 1.22 30.84 -10.38
C SER A 16 1.91 29.51 -10.72
N PHE A 17 2.78 29.03 -9.83
CA PHE A 17 3.08 27.61 -9.83
C PHE A 17 1.81 26.89 -9.40
N GLY A 18 1.15 26.21 -10.34
CA GLY A 18 0.02 25.35 -10.04
C GLY A 18 0.43 24.38 -8.95
N GLN A 19 0.04 24.68 -7.71
CA GLN A 19 0.33 23.80 -6.57
C GLN A 19 -0.43 22.50 -6.81
N SER A 20 0.31 21.44 -7.09
CA SER A 20 -0.20 20.08 -7.14
C SER A 20 -0.29 19.50 -5.73
N ASP A 21 -1.16 18.51 -5.56
CA ASP A 21 -1.12 17.70 -4.37
C ASP A 21 0.19 16.88 -4.36
N THR A 22 0.70 16.55 -3.18
CA THR A 22 1.89 15.71 -3.04
C THR A 22 1.59 14.52 -2.16
N ILE A 23 1.76 13.32 -2.70
CA ILE A 23 1.74 12.08 -1.93
C ILE A 23 3.17 11.79 -1.49
N VAL A 24 3.40 11.68 -0.19
CA VAL A 24 4.68 11.26 0.38
C VAL A 24 4.55 9.79 0.77
N LYS A 25 5.29 8.92 0.09
CA LYS A 25 5.34 7.50 0.43
C LYS A 25 6.20 7.26 1.66
N ARG A 26 5.99 6.16 2.36
CA ARG A 26 6.82 5.75 3.51
C ARG A 26 8.27 5.45 3.12
N SER A 27 8.54 5.12 1.86
CA SER A 27 9.89 5.03 1.29
C SER A 27 10.64 6.37 1.19
N GLY A 28 9.96 7.49 1.48
CA GLY A 28 10.49 8.84 1.28
C GLY A 28 10.24 9.41 -0.13
N GLU A 29 9.76 8.61 -1.07
CA GLU A 29 9.42 9.07 -2.42
C GLU A 29 8.25 10.06 -2.37
N LYS A 30 8.35 11.13 -3.17
CA LYS A 30 7.30 12.15 -3.30
C LYS A 30 6.73 12.15 -4.70
N LEU A 31 5.42 12.04 -4.80
CA LEU A 31 4.68 12.07 -6.05
C LEU A 31 3.89 13.39 -6.13
N ALA A 32 4.21 14.23 -7.13
CA ALA A 32 3.39 15.38 -7.48
C ALA A 32 2.21 14.91 -8.33
N VAL A 33 0.99 15.11 -7.85
CA VAL A 33 -0.21 14.51 -8.45
C VAL A 33 -1.43 15.43 -8.31
N THR A 34 -2.53 15.06 -8.95
CA THR A 34 -3.87 15.61 -8.66
C THR A 34 -4.73 14.49 -8.07
N ILE A 35 -5.12 14.61 -6.81
CA ILE A 35 -5.97 13.63 -6.15
C ILE A 35 -7.39 13.70 -6.71
N LYS A 36 -7.96 12.55 -7.05
CA LYS A 36 -9.33 12.38 -7.56
C LYS A 36 -10.26 11.87 -6.48
N THR A 37 -9.88 10.79 -5.79
CA THR A 37 -10.62 10.25 -4.65
C THR A 37 -9.70 9.92 -3.49
N ASN A 38 -10.22 10.01 -2.28
CA ASN A 38 -9.52 9.68 -1.05
C ASN A 38 -10.44 8.79 -0.21
N ASP A 39 -10.32 7.49 -0.43
CA ASP A 39 -11.10 6.44 0.23
C ASP A 39 -10.44 6.02 1.56
N PRO A 40 -11.12 5.25 2.42
CA PRO A 40 -10.56 4.82 3.71
C PRO A 40 -9.23 4.06 3.59
N THR A 41 -9.05 3.25 2.53
CA THR A 41 -7.88 2.36 2.34
C THR A 41 -7.00 2.74 1.15
N THR A 42 -7.52 3.52 0.19
CA THR A 42 -6.83 3.85 -1.06
C THR A 42 -6.94 5.33 -1.41
N VAL A 43 -6.05 5.78 -2.27
CA VAL A 43 -6.07 7.12 -2.88
C VAL A 43 -5.96 6.97 -4.38
N SER A 44 -6.89 7.56 -5.13
CA SER A 44 -6.81 7.61 -6.61
C SER A 44 -6.36 8.99 -7.05
N PHE A 45 -5.47 9.02 -8.02
CA PHE A 45 -4.84 10.24 -8.50
C PHE A 45 -4.45 10.14 -9.98
N VAL A 46 -4.12 11.28 -10.57
CA VAL A 46 -3.52 11.38 -11.91
C VAL A 46 -2.20 12.14 -11.80
N TYR A 47 -1.24 11.78 -12.64
CA TYR A 47 -0.02 12.57 -12.79
C TYR A 47 -0.29 13.86 -13.57
N PRO A 48 0.56 14.89 -13.42
CA PRO A 48 0.44 16.12 -14.20
C PRO A 48 0.48 15.81 -15.70
N ASN A 49 -0.45 16.39 -16.44
CA ASN A 49 -0.62 16.22 -17.90
C ASN A 49 -1.01 14.79 -18.34
N GLU A 50 -1.51 13.96 -17.43
CA GLU A 50 -2.04 12.63 -17.72
C GLU A 50 -3.52 12.56 -17.34
N GLU A 51 -4.28 11.70 -18.05
CA GLU A 51 -5.68 11.40 -17.75
C GLU A 51 -5.85 10.04 -17.07
N LEU A 52 -4.79 9.21 -17.10
CA LEU A 52 -4.82 7.87 -16.51
C LEU A 52 -4.96 7.95 -14.99
N ILE A 53 -6.02 7.35 -14.46
CA ILE A 53 -6.23 7.25 -13.02
C ILE A 53 -5.36 6.12 -12.47
N ASN A 54 -4.52 6.48 -11.51
CA ASN A 54 -3.71 5.56 -10.72
C ASN A 54 -4.31 5.42 -9.33
N THR A 55 -4.16 4.25 -8.71
CA THR A 55 -4.63 4.00 -7.35
C THR A 55 -3.48 3.46 -6.50
N ILE A 56 -3.38 3.91 -5.25
CA ILE A 56 -2.35 3.49 -4.30
C ILE A 56 -2.98 3.22 -2.93
N SER A 57 -2.49 2.20 -2.24
CA SER A 57 -2.92 1.91 -0.87
C SER A 57 -2.40 2.94 0.13
N LYS A 58 -3.23 3.34 1.09
CA LYS A 58 -2.81 4.20 2.21
C LYS A 58 -1.74 3.56 3.10
N ASN A 59 -1.59 2.24 3.06
CA ASN A 59 -0.51 1.54 3.78
C ASN A 59 0.89 1.96 3.34
N VAL A 60 1.06 2.35 2.06
CA VAL A 60 2.36 2.80 1.54
C VAL A 60 2.53 4.32 1.60
N ILE A 61 1.49 5.06 1.98
CA ILE A 61 1.51 6.52 2.10
C ILE A 61 1.85 6.90 3.55
N GLU A 62 2.82 7.78 3.75
CA GLU A 62 3.09 8.43 5.03
C GLU A 62 2.10 9.58 5.26
N LYS A 63 2.02 10.49 4.28
CA LYS A 63 1.16 11.68 4.34
C LYS A 63 0.82 12.20 2.95
N ILE A 64 -0.28 12.94 2.90
CA ILE A 64 -0.73 13.68 1.73
C ILE A 64 -0.64 15.17 2.06
N ILE A 65 0.02 15.93 1.20
CA ILE A 65 0.08 17.39 1.26
C ILE A 65 -0.79 17.91 0.11
N TYR A 66 -1.96 18.43 0.45
CA TYR A 66 -2.87 18.99 -0.54
C TYR A 66 -2.38 20.34 -1.05
N LYS A 67 -2.74 20.70 -2.27
CA LYS A 67 -2.47 22.03 -2.85
C LYS A 67 -2.97 23.20 -2.00
N SER A 68 -3.94 22.94 -1.13
CA SER A 68 -4.44 23.93 -0.13
C SER A 68 -3.49 24.16 1.05
N GLY A 69 -2.40 23.39 1.16
CA GLY A 69 -1.52 23.35 2.32
C GLY A 69 -2.00 22.42 3.45
N ARG A 70 -3.21 21.82 3.35
CA ARG A 70 -3.67 20.82 4.32
C ARG A 70 -2.81 19.58 4.26
N ILE A 71 -2.42 19.06 5.42
CA ILE A 71 -1.67 17.81 5.54
C ILE A 71 -2.59 16.76 6.16
N GLU A 72 -2.63 15.59 5.53
CA GLU A 72 -3.30 14.40 6.04
C GLU A 72 -2.25 13.31 6.26
N VAL A 73 -2.07 12.90 7.51
CA VAL A 73 -1.19 11.77 7.86
C VAL A 73 -2.00 10.49 7.69
N CYS A 74 -1.51 9.58 6.86
CA CYS A 74 -2.13 8.28 6.64
C CYS A 74 -1.68 7.32 7.74
N SER A 75 -2.58 6.96 8.65
CA SER A 75 -2.37 5.86 9.57
C SER A 75 -2.32 4.57 8.77
N GLN A 76 -1.38 3.69 9.10
CA GLN A 76 -1.41 2.33 8.55
C GLN A 76 -2.63 1.62 9.13
N SER A 77 -3.52 1.13 8.25
CA SER A 77 -4.56 0.18 8.65
C SER A 77 -3.91 -1.14 9.13
N THR A 78 -2.74 -1.42 8.58
CA THR A 78 -1.92 -2.58 8.89
C THR A 78 -0.47 -2.13 8.92
N LYS A 79 0.17 -2.21 10.09
CA LYS A 79 1.59 -1.85 10.24
C LYS A 79 2.44 -2.93 9.59
N LEU A 80 3.00 -2.65 8.42
CA LEU A 80 3.98 -3.52 7.78
C LEU A 80 5.31 -3.36 8.51
N GLU A 81 5.80 -4.44 9.10
CA GLU A 81 7.12 -4.51 9.71
C GLU A 81 8.12 -5.05 8.71
N GLU A 82 9.38 -4.68 8.87
CA GLU A 82 10.45 -5.23 8.05
C GLU A 82 10.67 -6.71 8.41
N VAL A 83 10.72 -7.55 7.38
CA VAL A 83 10.92 -9.00 7.49
C VAL A 83 12.26 -9.35 6.84
N ASN A 84 13.21 -9.84 7.63
CA ASN A 84 14.58 -10.11 7.21
C ASN A 84 14.91 -11.62 7.14
N GLY A 85 13.93 -12.45 6.91
CA GLY A 85 14.09 -13.89 6.75
C GLY A 85 13.07 -14.70 7.53
N GLU A 86 13.24 -16.02 7.52
CA GLU A 86 12.23 -16.99 8.04
C GLU A 86 11.92 -16.79 9.53
N ASP A 87 12.89 -16.33 10.33
CA ASP A 87 12.71 -16.13 11.78
C ASP A 87 11.70 -15.01 12.09
N ASP A 88 11.51 -14.08 11.16
CA ASP A 88 10.57 -12.96 11.28
C ASP A 88 9.15 -13.30 10.77
N TRP A 89 8.82 -14.58 10.61
CA TRP A 89 7.54 -15.02 10.03
C TRP A 89 6.30 -14.51 10.76
N ASP A 90 6.38 -14.28 12.04
CA ASP A 90 5.30 -13.76 12.86
C ASP A 90 4.90 -12.33 12.49
N LYS A 91 5.86 -11.53 11.97
CA LYS A 91 5.65 -10.17 11.47
C LYS A 91 4.90 -10.13 10.14
N VAL A 92 4.89 -11.25 9.38
CA VAL A 92 4.18 -11.32 8.10
C VAL A 92 2.68 -11.22 8.33
N ILE A 93 2.05 -10.31 7.60
CA ILE A 93 0.62 -10.07 7.66
C ILE A 93 -0.08 -10.87 6.56
N ILE A 94 -1.21 -11.47 6.89
CA ILE A 94 -2.09 -12.11 5.91
C ILE A 94 -3.34 -11.27 5.76
N THR A 95 -3.67 -10.88 4.54
CA THR A 95 -4.89 -10.15 4.19
C THR A 95 -5.68 -10.87 3.10
N THR A 96 -6.98 -10.60 3.06
CA THR A 96 -7.88 -10.96 1.95
C THR A 96 -8.35 -9.73 1.20
N ASN A 97 -7.96 -8.53 1.66
CA ASN A 97 -8.35 -7.26 1.08
C ASN A 97 -7.31 -6.80 0.07
N GLU A 98 -7.67 -6.79 -1.20
CA GLU A 98 -6.80 -6.34 -2.29
C GLU A 98 -6.32 -4.89 -2.11
N ALA A 99 -7.13 -4.04 -1.47
CA ALA A 99 -6.75 -2.66 -1.22
C ALA A 99 -5.49 -2.51 -0.34
N ASP A 100 -5.18 -3.51 0.49
CA ASP A 100 -4.00 -3.47 1.37
C ASP A 100 -2.69 -3.63 0.59
N VAL A 101 -2.74 -4.19 -0.62
CA VAL A 101 -1.57 -4.49 -1.45
C VAL A 101 -1.45 -3.62 -2.70
N ILE A 102 -2.46 -2.76 -2.99
CA ILE A 102 -2.40 -1.86 -4.15
C ILE A 102 -1.19 -0.93 -4.02
N GLY A 103 -0.36 -0.91 -5.08
CA GLY A 103 0.86 -0.09 -5.12
C GLY A 103 2.09 -0.77 -4.49
N LEU A 104 1.96 -2.00 -3.97
CA LEU A 104 3.08 -2.85 -3.60
C LEU A 104 3.55 -3.67 -4.81
N THR A 105 4.83 -4.03 -4.80
CA THR A 105 5.40 -4.91 -5.83
C THR A 105 5.16 -6.36 -5.46
N LYS A 106 4.54 -7.13 -6.35
CA LYS A 106 4.42 -8.58 -6.19
C LYS A 106 5.78 -9.24 -6.35
N VAL A 107 6.22 -9.98 -5.34
CA VAL A 107 7.50 -10.69 -5.34
C VAL A 107 7.33 -12.10 -5.90
N SER A 108 6.37 -12.88 -5.38
CA SER A 108 6.14 -14.28 -5.77
C SER A 108 4.76 -14.74 -5.32
N GLU A 109 4.42 -15.97 -5.69
CA GLU A 109 3.29 -16.71 -5.13
C GLU A 109 3.81 -17.73 -4.11
N VAL A 110 3.11 -17.84 -2.99
CA VAL A 110 3.45 -18.75 -1.89
C VAL A 110 2.26 -19.62 -1.51
N SER A 111 2.50 -20.78 -0.93
CA SER A 111 1.42 -21.66 -0.48
C SER A 111 1.68 -22.22 0.92
N GLY A 112 0.64 -22.21 1.75
CA GLY A 112 0.63 -22.86 3.05
C GLY A 112 -0.24 -24.09 3.01
N LYS A 113 0.25 -25.23 3.51
CA LYS A 113 -0.49 -26.49 3.56
C LYS A 113 -0.43 -27.09 4.97
N SER A 114 -1.49 -27.80 5.34
CA SER A 114 -1.55 -28.62 6.55
C SER A 114 -2.30 -29.90 6.24
N SER A 115 -1.79 -31.02 6.70
CA SER A 115 -2.42 -32.33 6.56
C SER A 115 -3.37 -32.69 7.72
N LEU A 116 -3.61 -31.77 8.66
CA LEU A 116 -4.55 -31.98 9.73
C LEU A 116 -5.97 -31.72 9.21
N GLY A 117 -6.73 -32.77 8.98
CA GLY A 117 -8.10 -32.69 8.49
C GLY A 117 -9.15 -33.10 9.55
N GLY A 118 -10.39 -33.27 9.11
CA GLY A 118 -11.49 -33.76 9.93
C GLY A 118 -11.87 -32.85 11.10
N ALA A 119 -11.92 -33.39 12.31
CA ALA A 119 -12.32 -32.65 13.51
C ALA A 119 -11.35 -31.53 13.92
N MET A 120 -10.14 -31.47 13.32
CA MET A 120 -9.09 -30.50 13.65
C MET A 120 -8.97 -29.35 12.64
N LYS A 121 -10.05 -28.96 11.97
CA LYS A 121 -10.05 -27.92 10.95
C LYS A 121 -9.39 -26.60 11.38
N SER A 122 -9.68 -26.12 12.59
CA SER A 122 -9.10 -24.89 13.13
C SER A 122 -7.58 -24.99 13.31
N ALA A 123 -7.08 -26.13 13.78
CA ALA A 123 -5.65 -26.38 13.94
C ALA A 123 -4.96 -26.52 12.57
N SER A 124 -5.65 -27.11 11.60
CA SER A 124 -5.21 -27.22 10.21
C SER A 124 -5.04 -25.83 9.57
N ASP A 125 -6.05 -24.97 9.71
CA ASP A 125 -5.99 -23.59 9.17
C ASP A 125 -4.84 -22.80 9.80
N LYS A 126 -4.69 -22.87 11.13
CA LYS A 126 -3.58 -22.20 11.83
C LYS A 126 -2.21 -22.63 11.31
N LYS A 127 -1.99 -23.94 11.14
CA LYS A 127 -0.73 -24.47 10.61
C LYS A 127 -0.49 -24.09 9.15
N ALA A 128 -1.53 -24.11 8.33
CA ALA A 128 -1.42 -23.68 6.92
C ALA A 128 -1.05 -22.20 6.82
N ARG A 129 -1.64 -21.33 7.65
CA ARG A 129 -1.30 -19.91 7.72
C ARG A 129 0.12 -19.68 8.26
N GLU A 130 0.54 -20.42 9.28
CA GLU A 130 1.91 -20.34 9.77
C GLU A 130 2.93 -20.75 8.70
N HIS A 131 2.65 -21.82 7.97
CA HIS A 131 3.51 -22.26 6.86
C HIS A 131 3.56 -21.21 5.76
N LEU A 132 2.41 -20.62 5.38
CA LEU A 132 2.32 -19.54 4.40
C LEU A 132 3.17 -18.32 4.80
N LYS A 133 3.10 -17.91 6.08
CA LYS A 133 3.92 -16.82 6.61
C LYS A 133 5.42 -17.12 6.54
N LYS A 134 5.82 -18.35 6.89
CA LYS A 134 7.24 -18.76 6.80
C LYS A 134 7.76 -18.73 5.37
N GLU A 135 6.98 -19.22 4.41
CA GLU A 135 7.37 -19.15 3.00
C GLU A 135 7.49 -17.70 2.51
N ALA A 136 6.58 -16.81 2.91
CA ALA A 136 6.65 -15.39 2.59
C ALA A 136 7.87 -14.71 3.27
N ALA A 137 8.17 -15.06 4.52
CA ALA A 137 9.29 -14.51 5.27
C ALA A 137 10.64 -14.88 4.64
N LYS A 138 10.79 -16.09 4.08
CA LYS A 138 11.98 -16.49 3.30
C LYS A 138 12.24 -15.56 2.11
N LEU A 139 11.18 -14.96 1.57
CA LEU A 139 11.24 -14.01 0.46
C LEU A 139 11.31 -12.55 0.94
N SER A 140 11.49 -12.33 2.26
CA SER A 140 11.47 -11.00 2.89
C SER A 140 10.20 -10.20 2.60
N CYS A 141 9.05 -10.90 2.46
CA CYS A 141 7.75 -10.30 2.22
C CYS A 141 7.04 -10.02 3.53
N SER A 142 6.57 -8.78 3.72
CA SER A 142 5.86 -8.35 4.93
C SER A 142 4.36 -8.61 4.88
N ILE A 143 3.80 -8.88 3.70
CA ILE A 143 2.35 -9.08 3.52
C ILE A 143 2.07 -10.14 2.45
N VAL A 144 1.03 -10.94 2.70
CA VAL A 144 0.50 -11.95 1.77
C VAL A 144 -0.99 -11.68 1.55
N LEU A 145 -1.39 -11.52 0.30
CA LEU A 145 -2.78 -11.49 -0.10
C LEU A 145 -3.25 -12.92 -0.40
N ILE A 146 -4.24 -13.41 0.33
CA ILE A 146 -4.84 -14.71 0.03
C ILE A 146 -5.65 -14.61 -1.28
N THR A 147 -5.28 -15.44 -2.26
CA THR A 147 -5.97 -15.55 -3.55
C THR A 147 -6.86 -16.79 -3.62
N THR A 148 -6.47 -17.86 -2.93
CA THR A 148 -7.23 -19.12 -2.91
C THR A 148 -7.16 -19.74 -1.52
N TYR A 149 -8.31 -20.23 -1.06
CA TYR A 149 -8.44 -20.96 0.20
C TYR A 149 -9.27 -22.21 -0.01
N SER A 150 -8.75 -23.37 0.38
CA SER A 150 -9.52 -24.62 0.47
C SER A 150 -9.26 -25.29 1.81
N ASN A 151 -10.33 -25.79 2.41
CA ASN A 151 -10.29 -26.56 3.65
C ASN A 151 -11.27 -27.74 3.51
N ASP A 152 -10.74 -28.94 3.39
CA ASP A 152 -11.45 -30.16 3.20
C ASP A 152 -11.12 -31.19 4.28
N TYR A 153 -11.61 -32.42 4.11
CA TYR A 153 -11.36 -33.50 5.07
C TYR A 153 -9.87 -33.87 5.20
N TYR A 154 -9.09 -33.65 4.15
CA TYR A 154 -7.68 -34.02 4.09
C TYR A 154 -6.73 -32.92 4.59
N GLY A 155 -7.21 -31.71 4.76
CA GLY A 155 -6.39 -30.62 5.27
C GLY A 155 -6.79 -29.24 4.73
N THR A 156 -5.92 -28.27 5.00
CA THR A 156 -6.08 -26.88 4.53
C THR A 156 -4.97 -26.52 3.56
N LYS A 157 -5.34 -25.88 2.45
CA LYS A 157 -4.41 -25.28 1.49
C LYS A 157 -4.78 -23.80 1.29
N ILE A 158 -3.79 -22.93 1.38
CA ILE A 158 -3.91 -21.49 1.18
C ILE A 158 -2.84 -21.06 0.19
N ASN A 159 -3.21 -20.26 -0.79
CA ASN A 159 -2.26 -19.62 -1.71
C ASN A 159 -2.39 -18.10 -1.58
N GLY A 160 -1.28 -17.40 -1.76
CA GLY A 160 -1.19 -15.97 -1.71
C GLY A 160 -0.03 -15.41 -2.53
#